data_421f6fa22b916d032a45fe120081b798
#
_entry.id   421f6fa22b916d032a45fe120081b798
#
_cell.length_a   1.000
_cell.length_b   1.000
_cell.length_c   1.000
_cell.angle_alpha   90.00
_cell.angle_beta   90.00
_cell.angle_gamma   90.00
#
_symmetry.space_group_name_H-M   'P 1'
#
loop_
_entity.id
_entity.type
_entity.pdbx_description
1 polymer ?
#
loop_
_entity_poly.entity_id
_entity_poly.type
_entity_poly.pdbx_seq_one_letter_code
_entity_poly.pdbx_strand_id
1 'polypeptide(L)'
;MYKRQTEINVGYFNNVTHAQALYMKAQGTLDKAFDGKAKVKWTSFNAGPSEVEALFSGDIDIGYIGPVPAISANVKSKGDVSIISGASQAGAELVKAPGSEIESAKDLDGKTVAIPQIGNTQHLCLLKLLSDNGLKTVEEGGTVTVTAVENADIQNMMDQGNIDAALVPEPWGSTLVKNGAEIVLDYNGVYMEGNYPVAVVVVRNEFLKEHPDLVKEFLKQHEAATDEINQNADEAAKIINDEINAATGKSLSEDILQTAFQKLTISTEVNKDAVDDFAAISLEQKFIDQKPSDDFITEVK
;
A
#
# COMPACT_ATOMS: atom_id res chain seq x y z
N MET A 1 -11.21 -40.73 -2.73
CA MET A 1 -10.21 -39.70 -2.43
C MET A 1 -10.87 -38.36 -2.72
N TYR A 2 -11.31 -37.61 -1.71
CA TYR A 2 -11.77 -36.24 -1.92
C TYR A 2 -10.55 -35.41 -2.34
N LYS A 3 -10.51 -34.90 -3.59
CA LYS A 3 -9.53 -33.90 -3.96
C LYS A 3 -9.78 -32.68 -3.03
N ARG A 4 -8.79 -32.32 -2.22
CA ARG A 4 -8.85 -31.08 -1.46
C ARG A 4 -9.05 -29.95 -2.47
N GLN A 5 -10.09 -29.16 -2.32
CA GLN A 5 -10.34 -28.00 -3.21
C GLN A 5 -9.15 -27.07 -3.07
N THR A 6 -8.62 -26.56 -4.18
CA THR A 6 -7.52 -25.59 -4.18
C THR A 6 -8.01 -24.32 -3.44
N GLU A 7 -7.19 -23.74 -2.60
CA GLU A 7 -7.45 -22.43 -2.01
C GLU A 7 -6.58 -21.41 -2.73
N ILE A 8 -7.08 -20.18 -2.84
CA ILE A 8 -6.35 -19.00 -3.26
C ILE A 8 -6.46 -17.97 -2.14
N ASN A 9 -5.34 -17.65 -1.52
CA ASN A 9 -5.25 -16.76 -0.37
C ASN A 9 -4.80 -15.38 -0.85
N VAL A 10 -5.67 -14.38 -0.68
CA VAL A 10 -5.44 -13.01 -1.17
C VAL A 10 -5.24 -12.06 -0.01
N GLY A 11 -4.08 -11.39 0.01
CA GLY A 11 -3.73 -10.34 0.96
C GLY A 11 -4.17 -8.96 0.46
N TYR A 12 -4.59 -8.08 1.38
CA TYR A 12 -4.95 -6.70 1.06
C TYR A 12 -4.93 -5.81 2.32
N PHE A 13 -5.07 -4.48 2.13
CA PHE A 13 -5.27 -3.53 3.25
C PHE A 13 -6.65 -2.89 3.14
N ASN A 14 -7.21 -2.50 4.29
CA ASN A 14 -8.48 -1.75 4.35
C ASN A 14 -8.25 -0.26 4.04
N ASN A 15 -7.62 0.01 2.89
CA ASN A 15 -7.30 1.34 2.38
C ASN A 15 -7.86 1.51 0.97
N VAL A 16 -8.27 2.71 0.60
CA VAL A 16 -8.73 2.99 -0.78
C VAL A 16 -7.62 2.82 -1.84
N THR A 17 -6.35 2.79 -1.42
CA THR A 17 -5.21 2.41 -2.28
C THR A 17 -5.28 0.95 -2.76
N HIS A 18 -6.10 0.11 -2.11
CA HIS A 18 -6.36 -1.29 -2.47
C HIS A 18 -7.80 -1.47 -3.01
N ALA A 19 -8.27 -0.46 -3.75
CA ALA A 19 -9.65 -0.36 -4.22
C ALA A 19 -10.15 -1.60 -4.96
N GLN A 20 -9.34 -2.19 -5.86
CA GLN A 20 -9.73 -3.38 -6.62
C GLN A 20 -9.96 -4.59 -5.71
N ALA A 21 -9.11 -4.80 -4.70
CA ALA A 21 -9.27 -5.89 -3.74
C ALA A 21 -10.58 -5.76 -2.97
N LEU A 22 -10.82 -4.56 -2.43
CA LEU A 22 -12.05 -4.24 -1.67
C LEU A 22 -13.30 -4.39 -2.54
N TYR A 23 -13.27 -3.88 -3.77
CA TYR A 23 -14.37 -3.99 -4.73
C TYR A 23 -14.65 -5.45 -5.09
N MET A 24 -13.63 -6.22 -5.48
CA MET A 24 -13.79 -7.63 -5.84
C MET A 24 -14.31 -8.46 -4.67
N LYS A 25 -13.83 -8.20 -3.46
CA LYS A 25 -14.29 -8.88 -2.24
C LYS A 25 -15.75 -8.57 -1.96
N ALA A 26 -16.16 -7.29 -1.97
CA ALA A 26 -17.52 -6.85 -1.75
C ALA A 26 -18.50 -7.44 -2.77
N GLN A 27 -18.10 -7.49 -4.05
CA GLN A 27 -18.91 -8.03 -5.14
C GLN A 27 -18.86 -9.56 -5.27
N GLY A 28 -17.95 -10.24 -4.55
CA GLY A 28 -17.74 -11.69 -4.65
C GLY A 28 -17.35 -12.13 -6.06
N THR A 29 -16.61 -11.28 -6.81
CA THR A 29 -16.26 -11.56 -8.21
C THR A 29 -15.32 -12.75 -8.33
N LEU A 30 -14.33 -12.86 -7.43
CA LEU A 30 -13.41 -14.00 -7.42
C LEU A 30 -14.12 -15.30 -7.02
N ASP A 31 -15.04 -15.27 -6.06
CA ASP A 31 -15.80 -16.44 -5.66
C ASP A 31 -16.62 -16.98 -6.83
N LYS A 32 -17.23 -16.09 -7.63
CA LYS A 32 -17.97 -16.44 -8.84
C LYS A 32 -17.05 -16.98 -9.94
N ALA A 33 -15.90 -16.33 -10.18
CA ALA A 33 -14.93 -16.72 -11.23
C ALA A 33 -14.26 -18.07 -10.95
N PHE A 34 -14.08 -18.40 -9.66
CA PHE A 34 -13.45 -19.64 -9.21
C PHE A 34 -14.45 -20.72 -8.75
N ASP A 35 -15.74 -20.52 -8.96
CA ASP A 35 -16.74 -21.50 -8.57
C ASP A 35 -16.41 -22.90 -9.12
N GLY A 36 -16.41 -23.89 -8.25
CA GLY A 36 -16.05 -25.27 -8.53
C GLY A 36 -14.53 -25.52 -8.82
N LYS A 37 -13.68 -24.49 -8.86
CA LYS A 37 -12.24 -24.59 -9.12
C LYS A 37 -11.39 -24.38 -7.88
N ALA A 38 -11.59 -23.26 -7.20
CA ALA A 38 -10.87 -22.90 -6.01
C ALA A 38 -11.77 -22.16 -5.01
N LYS A 39 -11.35 -22.11 -3.74
CA LYS A 39 -11.99 -21.31 -2.70
C LYS A 39 -11.13 -20.08 -2.44
N VAL A 40 -11.75 -18.91 -2.46
CA VAL A 40 -11.06 -17.65 -2.15
C VAL A 40 -11.05 -17.40 -0.64
N LYS A 41 -9.90 -17.01 -0.13
CA LYS A 41 -9.75 -16.55 1.25
C LYS A 41 -9.07 -15.18 1.25
N TRP A 42 -9.71 -14.20 1.85
CA TRP A 42 -9.20 -12.85 1.99
C TRP A 42 -8.61 -12.63 3.38
N THR A 43 -7.44 -12.02 3.45
CA THR A 43 -6.76 -11.65 4.71
C THR A 43 -6.32 -10.19 4.64
N SER A 44 -6.76 -9.38 5.61
CA SER A 44 -6.36 -7.97 5.67
C SER A 44 -5.16 -7.75 6.57
N PHE A 45 -4.32 -6.78 6.18
CA PHE A 45 -3.14 -6.33 6.91
C PHE A 45 -3.19 -4.82 7.14
N ASN A 46 -2.45 -4.32 8.12
CA ASN A 46 -2.28 -2.87 8.32
C ASN A 46 -1.29 -2.27 7.32
N ALA A 47 -0.18 -2.96 7.05
CA ALA A 47 0.86 -2.51 6.15
C ALA A 47 1.71 -3.69 5.61
N GLY A 48 2.52 -3.41 4.58
CA GLY A 48 3.23 -4.42 3.78
C GLY A 48 4.17 -5.36 4.52
N PRO A 49 5.01 -4.92 5.46
CA PRO A 49 5.91 -5.83 6.15
C PRO A 49 5.21 -7.01 6.84
N SER A 50 4.01 -6.79 7.39
CA SER A 50 3.21 -7.88 7.98
C SER A 50 2.68 -8.85 6.92
N GLU A 51 2.33 -8.38 5.73
CA GLU A 51 1.91 -9.22 4.61
C GLU A 51 3.08 -10.00 4.01
N VAL A 52 4.29 -9.43 3.99
CA VAL A 52 5.50 -10.13 3.55
C VAL A 52 5.76 -11.40 4.39
N GLU A 53 5.56 -11.33 5.69
CA GLU A 53 5.69 -12.52 6.56
C GLU A 53 4.64 -13.59 6.18
N ALA A 54 3.42 -13.18 5.83
CA ALA A 54 2.36 -14.10 5.39
C ALA A 54 2.65 -14.70 3.99
N LEU A 55 3.29 -13.95 3.09
CA LEU A 55 3.80 -14.49 1.82
C LEU A 55 4.89 -15.55 2.06
N PHE A 56 5.80 -15.29 3.00
CA PHE A 56 6.89 -16.23 3.31
C PHE A 56 6.40 -17.51 3.99
N SER A 57 5.38 -17.43 4.84
CA SER A 57 4.76 -18.60 5.46
C SER A 57 3.89 -19.41 4.50
N GLY A 58 3.52 -18.84 3.34
CA GLY A 58 2.57 -19.44 2.41
C GLY A 58 1.11 -19.27 2.83
N ASP A 59 0.82 -18.37 3.78
CA ASP A 59 -0.55 -18.03 4.19
C ASP A 59 -1.24 -17.12 3.17
N ILE A 60 -0.46 -16.45 2.31
CA ILE A 60 -0.91 -15.61 1.19
C ILE A 60 -0.24 -16.10 -0.09
N ASP A 61 -0.99 -16.18 -1.19
CA ASP A 61 -0.54 -16.57 -2.51
C ASP A 61 -0.42 -15.39 -3.46
N ILE A 62 -1.40 -14.47 -3.40
CA ILE A 62 -1.45 -13.21 -4.15
C ILE A 62 -1.71 -12.09 -3.14
N GLY A 63 -1.05 -10.95 -3.30
CA GLY A 63 -1.21 -9.83 -2.37
C GLY A 63 -1.26 -8.48 -3.06
N TYR A 64 -2.07 -7.58 -2.51
CA TYR A 64 -2.04 -6.16 -2.79
C TYR A 64 -1.15 -5.49 -1.76
N ILE A 65 -0.01 -4.97 -2.16
CA ILE A 65 1.04 -4.52 -1.23
C ILE A 65 1.74 -3.28 -1.77
N GLY A 66 2.38 -2.50 -0.90
CA GLY A 66 3.25 -1.41 -1.33
C GLY A 66 4.48 -1.89 -2.10
N PRO A 67 5.03 -1.09 -3.04
CA PRO A 67 6.18 -1.48 -3.86
C PRO A 67 7.44 -1.76 -3.03
N VAL A 68 7.68 -1.00 -1.97
CA VAL A 68 8.88 -1.18 -1.12
C VAL A 68 8.88 -2.51 -0.36
N PRO A 69 7.82 -2.92 0.34
CA PRO A 69 7.76 -4.26 0.90
C PRO A 69 7.75 -5.37 -0.17
N ALA A 70 7.17 -5.13 -1.38
CA ALA A 70 7.27 -6.08 -2.49
C ALA A 70 8.73 -6.30 -2.93
N ILE A 71 9.51 -5.22 -3.08
CA ILE A 71 10.95 -5.25 -3.34
C ILE A 71 11.68 -6.07 -2.27
N SER A 72 11.41 -5.77 -1.00
CA SER A 72 11.99 -6.50 0.14
C SER A 72 11.62 -7.98 0.12
N ALA A 73 10.37 -8.31 -0.22
CA ALA A 73 9.90 -9.68 -0.34
C ALA A 73 10.63 -10.45 -1.45
N ASN A 74 10.79 -9.86 -2.64
CA ASN A 74 11.54 -10.48 -3.73
C ASN A 74 12.99 -10.79 -3.32
N VAL A 75 13.70 -9.80 -2.77
CA VAL A 75 15.10 -9.98 -2.37
C VAL A 75 15.24 -11.05 -1.28
N LYS A 76 14.46 -10.96 -0.20
CA LYS A 76 14.54 -11.91 0.92
C LYS A 76 14.09 -13.33 0.58
N SER A 77 13.14 -13.47 -0.36
CA SER A 77 12.71 -14.77 -0.88
C SER A 77 13.61 -15.32 -1.99
N LYS A 78 14.66 -14.57 -2.37
CA LYS A 78 15.55 -14.92 -3.49
C LYS A 78 14.81 -15.06 -4.83
N GLY A 79 13.85 -14.17 -5.06
CA GLY A 79 13.09 -14.10 -6.30
C GLY A 79 11.76 -14.87 -6.27
N ASP A 80 11.32 -15.42 -5.14
CA ASP A 80 10.05 -16.17 -5.11
C ASP A 80 8.79 -15.27 -5.08
N VAL A 81 8.92 -13.97 -4.93
CA VAL A 81 7.80 -13.03 -5.00
C VAL A 81 8.01 -12.06 -6.16
N SER A 82 7.02 -11.96 -7.06
CA SER A 82 7.07 -11.07 -8.22
C SER A 82 5.85 -10.15 -8.30
N ILE A 83 6.04 -8.94 -8.84
CA ILE A 83 4.95 -8.03 -9.21
C ILE A 83 4.34 -8.52 -10.52
N ILE A 84 3.02 -8.67 -10.56
CA ILE A 84 2.26 -9.12 -11.73
C ILE A 84 1.27 -8.09 -12.26
N SER A 85 1.01 -7.01 -11.51
CA SER A 85 0.17 -5.88 -11.94
C SER A 85 0.42 -4.65 -11.06
N GLY A 86 0.10 -3.47 -11.57
CA GLY A 86 -0.17 -2.29 -10.76
C GLY A 86 -1.52 -2.40 -10.05
N ALA A 87 -1.79 -1.51 -9.10
CA ALA A 87 -3.09 -1.36 -8.46
C ALA A 87 -3.45 0.12 -8.28
N SER A 88 -2.59 0.91 -7.64
CA SER A 88 -2.80 2.36 -7.48
C SER A 88 -1.49 3.12 -7.43
N GLN A 89 -1.56 4.39 -7.87
CA GLN A 89 -0.43 5.32 -7.87
C GLN A 89 -0.79 6.56 -7.05
N ALA A 90 0.22 7.26 -6.54
CA ALA A 90 0.10 8.46 -5.71
C ALA A 90 -0.56 8.21 -4.34
N GLY A 91 -1.29 9.18 -3.80
CA GLY A 91 -2.15 9.03 -2.63
C GLY A 91 -1.44 8.87 -1.28
N ALA A 92 -0.17 9.25 -1.15
CA ALA A 92 0.48 9.38 0.15
C ALA A 92 0.74 10.87 0.46
N GLU A 93 0.53 11.29 1.70
CA GLU A 93 0.67 12.68 2.12
C GLU A 93 1.48 12.79 3.41
N LEU A 94 2.27 13.85 3.52
CA LEU A 94 2.85 14.30 4.77
C LEU A 94 1.89 15.33 5.39
N VAL A 95 1.30 14.99 6.50
CA VAL A 95 0.40 15.87 7.26
C VAL A 95 1.01 16.22 8.61
N LYS A 96 0.71 17.40 9.12
CA LYS A 96 1.14 17.88 10.44
C LYS A 96 -0.02 17.96 11.41
N ALA A 97 0.28 17.85 12.70
CA ALA A 97 -0.70 18.05 13.77
C ALA A 97 -1.28 19.48 13.74
N PRO A 98 -2.53 19.69 14.16
CA PRO A 98 -3.16 21.02 14.21
C PRO A 98 -2.33 22.02 14.98
N GLY A 99 -2.10 23.20 14.38
CA GLY A 99 -1.33 24.28 15.00
C GLY A 99 0.19 24.06 15.05
N SER A 100 0.72 23.02 14.40
CA SER A 100 2.16 22.82 14.23
C SER A 100 2.73 23.87 13.26
N GLU A 101 3.98 24.30 13.52
CA GLU A 101 4.71 25.25 12.66
C GLU A 101 5.49 24.58 11.50
N ILE A 102 5.27 23.29 11.26
CA ILE A 102 5.91 22.55 10.16
C ILE A 102 5.29 23.01 8.84
N GLU A 103 6.07 23.62 7.94
CA GLU A 103 5.63 24.06 6.62
C GLU A 103 6.33 23.33 5.48
N SER A 104 7.41 22.62 5.79
CA SER A 104 8.22 21.88 4.81
C SER A 104 8.89 20.67 5.48
N ALA A 105 9.48 19.78 4.66
CA ALA A 105 10.27 18.66 5.18
C ALA A 105 11.47 19.09 6.05
N LYS A 106 12.00 20.30 5.87
CA LYS A 106 13.12 20.84 6.69
C LYS A 106 12.70 21.10 8.14
N ASP A 107 11.42 21.40 8.36
CA ASP A 107 10.90 21.71 9.68
C ASP A 107 10.64 20.45 10.52
N LEU A 108 10.94 19.26 9.95
CA LEU A 108 10.89 17.99 10.68
C LEU A 108 12.09 17.81 11.64
N ASP A 109 13.06 18.73 11.64
CA ASP A 109 14.19 18.71 12.58
C ASP A 109 13.69 18.70 14.04
N GLY A 110 14.11 17.69 14.81
CA GLY A 110 13.69 17.49 16.20
C GLY A 110 12.24 17.04 16.38
N LYS A 111 11.52 16.69 15.32
CA LYS A 111 10.11 16.27 15.35
C LYS A 111 9.94 14.76 15.42
N THR A 112 8.77 14.35 15.90
CA THR A 112 8.30 12.94 15.84
C THR A 112 7.34 12.77 14.68
N VAL A 113 7.71 11.90 13.72
CA VAL A 113 6.94 11.63 12.50
C VAL A 113 6.45 10.18 12.51
N ALA A 114 5.14 10.02 12.42
CA ALA A 114 4.54 8.68 12.32
C ALA A 114 4.52 8.16 10.88
N ILE A 115 4.66 6.85 10.77
CA ILE A 115 4.47 6.06 9.54
C ILE A 115 3.66 4.80 9.88
N PRO A 116 2.98 4.16 8.91
CA PRO A 116 2.16 2.98 9.22
C PRO A 116 2.95 1.79 9.77
N GLN A 117 4.16 1.55 9.27
CA GLN A 117 5.05 0.47 9.73
C GLN A 117 6.49 0.69 9.24
N ILE A 118 7.47 0.31 10.04
CA ILE A 118 8.89 0.30 9.63
C ILE A 118 9.06 -0.65 8.44
N GLY A 119 9.72 -0.18 7.39
CA GLY A 119 9.97 -0.96 6.16
C GLY A 119 8.86 -0.89 5.11
N ASN A 120 7.81 -0.10 5.33
CA ASN A 120 6.78 0.14 4.31
C ASN A 120 7.19 1.25 3.33
N THR A 121 6.34 1.51 2.31
CA THR A 121 6.61 2.52 1.28
C THR A 121 6.71 3.92 1.86
N GLN A 122 5.81 4.30 2.78
CA GLN A 122 5.83 5.61 3.44
C GLN A 122 7.10 5.82 4.27
N HIS A 123 7.62 4.77 4.91
CA HIS A 123 8.89 4.85 5.61
C HIS A 123 10.04 5.19 4.67
N LEU A 124 10.16 4.52 3.53
CA LEU A 124 11.20 4.80 2.55
C LEU A 124 11.09 6.23 1.99
N CYS A 125 9.87 6.65 1.64
CA CYS A 125 9.61 8.02 1.17
C CYS A 125 10.02 9.06 2.23
N LEU A 126 9.70 8.82 3.51
CA LEU A 126 10.12 9.72 4.59
C LEU A 126 11.65 9.79 4.71
N LEU A 127 12.34 8.66 4.71
CA LEU A 127 13.81 8.65 4.78
C LEU A 127 14.44 9.40 3.60
N LYS A 128 13.89 9.24 2.39
CA LYS A 128 14.32 9.99 1.22
C LYS A 128 14.08 11.49 1.40
N LEU A 129 12.88 11.91 1.84
CA LEU A 129 12.58 13.30 2.13
C LEU A 129 13.53 13.90 3.17
N LEU A 130 13.83 13.19 4.24
CA LEU A 130 14.77 13.62 5.26
C LEU A 130 16.17 13.80 4.67
N SER A 131 16.67 12.79 3.95
CA SER A 131 18.00 12.83 3.30
C SER A 131 18.13 14.00 2.32
N ASP A 132 17.12 14.24 1.47
CA ASP A 132 17.12 15.35 0.49
C ASP A 132 17.12 16.72 1.16
N ASN A 133 16.67 16.81 2.40
CA ASN A 133 16.65 18.04 3.19
C ASN A 133 17.81 18.13 4.20
N GLY A 134 18.77 17.20 4.13
CA GLY A 134 19.94 17.19 5.02
C GLY A 134 19.64 16.76 6.45
N LEU A 135 18.49 16.12 6.68
CA LEU A 135 18.05 15.59 7.95
C LEU A 135 18.35 14.09 8.06
N LYS A 136 18.40 13.59 9.29
CA LYS A 136 18.58 12.17 9.62
C LYS A 136 17.67 11.78 10.77
N THR A 137 17.35 10.50 10.82
CA THR A 137 16.65 9.93 11.96
C THR A 137 17.55 9.84 13.20
N VAL A 138 16.95 9.72 14.36
CA VAL A 138 17.69 9.51 15.62
C VAL A 138 18.55 8.24 15.55
N GLU A 139 18.05 7.17 14.91
CA GLU A 139 18.78 5.92 14.71
C GLU A 139 20.04 6.12 13.83
N GLU A 140 20.05 7.12 12.96
CA GLU A 140 21.19 7.51 12.11
C GLU A 140 22.07 8.61 12.72
N GLY A 141 21.79 8.96 13.98
CA GLY A 141 22.52 10.02 14.70
C GLY A 141 22.04 11.45 14.39
N GLY A 142 20.84 11.59 13.84
CA GLY A 142 20.15 12.88 13.64
C GLY A 142 19.16 13.19 14.74
N THR A 143 18.13 13.94 14.40
CA THR A 143 17.17 14.52 15.36
C THR A 143 15.71 14.12 15.11
N VAL A 144 15.38 13.54 13.93
CA VAL A 144 14.01 13.17 13.60
C VAL A 144 13.68 11.81 14.21
N THR A 145 12.65 11.77 15.05
CA THR A 145 12.13 10.48 15.57
C THR A 145 11.10 9.93 14.60
N VAL A 146 11.35 8.74 14.05
CA VAL A 146 10.38 8.02 13.22
C VAL A 146 9.70 6.95 14.07
N THR A 147 8.38 6.95 14.10
CA THR A 147 7.61 5.99 14.90
C THR A 147 6.58 5.25 14.05
N ALA A 148 6.48 3.94 14.23
CA ALA A 148 5.45 3.13 13.61
C ALA A 148 4.16 3.20 14.43
N VAL A 149 3.07 3.62 13.79
CA VAL A 149 1.75 3.73 14.41
C VAL A 149 0.71 3.17 13.44
N GLU A 150 -0.17 2.32 13.89
CA GLU A 150 -1.28 1.87 13.05
C GLU A 150 -2.08 3.06 12.55
N ASN A 151 -2.44 3.05 11.27
CA ASN A 151 -3.10 4.20 10.63
C ASN A 151 -4.31 4.71 11.42
N ALA A 152 -5.11 3.81 11.98
CA ALA A 152 -6.32 4.14 12.73
C ALA A 152 -6.04 4.87 14.07
N ASP A 153 -4.81 4.79 14.58
CA ASP A 153 -4.41 5.34 15.87
C ASP A 153 -3.65 6.67 15.75
N ILE A 154 -3.22 7.05 14.54
CA ILE A 154 -2.42 8.26 14.30
C ILE A 154 -3.14 9.52 14.78
N GLN A 155 -4.46 9.66 14.53
CA GLN A 155 -5.24 10.80 15.00
C GLN A 155 -5.13 10.97 16.52
N ASN A 156 -5.35 9.89 17.25
CA ASN A 156 -5.28 9.95 18.72
C ASN A 156 -3.89 10.34 19.23
N MET A 157 -2.83 9.86 18.55
CA MET A 157 -1.45 10.20 18.91
C MET A 157 -1.12 11.66 18.62
N MET A 158 -1.66 12.23 17.52
CA MET A 158 -1.57 13.66 17.21
C MET A 158 -2.30 14.50 18.26
N ASP A 159 -3.55 14.14 18.60
CA ASP A 159 -4.39 14.86 19.57
C ASP A 159 -3.76 14.87 20.98
N GLN A 160 -3.00 13.84 21.32
CA GLN A 160 -2.25 13.75 22.58
C GLN A 160 -0.90 14.48 22.53
N GLY A 161 -0.48 15.01 21.37
CA GLY A 161 0.82 15.66 21.21
C GLY A 161 2.01 14.68 21.22
N ASN A 162 1.79 13.40 20.96
CA ASN A 162 2.83 12.37 20.91
C ASN A 162 3.54 12.32 19.56
N ILE A 163 2.91 12.79 18.49
CA ILE A 163 3.46 12.92 17.15
C ILE A 163 3.16 14.31 16.57
N ASP A 164 4.15 14.86 15.86
CA ASP A 164 4.08 16.20 15.25
C ASP A 164 3.57 16.14 13.81
N ALA A 165 3.88 15.06 13.10
CA ALA A 165 3.51 14.84 11.70
C ALA A 165 3.35 13.35 11.41
N ALA A 166 2.74 13.03 10.26
CA ALA A 166 2.62 11.66 9.78
C ALA A 166 2.70 11.61 8.26
N LEU A 167 3.40 10.61 7.72
CA LEU A 167 3.38 10.27 6.30
C LEU A 167 2.50 9.03 6.12
N VAL A 168 1.33 9.21 5.52
CA VAL A 168 0.27 8.20 5.49
C VAL A 168 -0.33 8.04 4.09
N PRO A 169 -0.86 6.85 3.74
CA PRO A 169 -1.60 6.66 2.49
C PRO A 169 -3.06 7.10 2.65
N GLU A 170 -3.76 7.28 1.51
CA GLU A 170 -5.21 7.46 1.50
C GLU A 170 -5.97 6.16 1.92
N PRO A 171 -7.08 6.27 2.68
CA PRO A 171 -7.84 7.48 3.00
C PRO A 171 -7.38 8.21 4.28
N TRP A 172 -6.27 7.79 4.87
CA TRP A 172 -5.84 8.28 6.18
C TRP A 172 -5.39 9.74 6.14
N GLY A 173 -4.71 10.18 5.04
CA GLY A 173 -4.36 11.58 4.84
C GLY A 173 -5.61 12.47 4.86
N SER A 174 -6.59 12.15 4.03
CA SER A 174 -7.87 12.90 3.98
C SER A 174 -8.64 12.83 5.30
N THR A 175 -8.59 11.71 6.01
CA THR A 175 -9.23 11.56 7.33
C THR A 175 -8.59 12.47 8.37
N LEU A 176 -7.26 12.50 8.45
CA LEU A 176 -6.52 13.37 9.37
C LEU A 176 -6.78 14.85 9.08
N VAL A 177 -6.77 15.23 7.79
CA VAL A 177 -7.07 16.61 7.36
C VAL A 177 -8.50 17.01 7.73
N LYS A 178 -9.48 16.13 7.52
CA LYS A 178 -10.87 16.37 7.95
C LYS A 178 -10.99 16.63 9.45
N ASN A 179 -10.13 16.01 10.23
CA ASN A 179 -10.09 16.12 11.69
C ASN A 179 -9.14 17.23 12.20
N GLY A 180 -8.65 18.10 11.31
CA GLY A 180 -7.92 19.31 11.66
C GLY A 180 -6.41 19.28 11.42
N ALA A 181 -5.83 18.16 10.97
CA ALA A 181 -4.45 18.12 10.49
C ALA A 181 -4.30 18.97 9.20
N GLU A 182 -3.10 19.41 8.91
CA GLU A 182 -2.81 20.22 7.72
C GLU A 182 -1.80 19.51 6.82
N ILE A 183 -1.97 19.64 5.50
CA ILE A 183 -1.06 19.04 4.52
C ILE A 183 0.24 19.87 4.48
N VAL A 184 1.37 19.22 4.68
CA VAL A 184 2.72 19.79 4.48
C VAL A 184 3.20 19.49 3.05
N LEU A 185 3.06 18.23 2.63
CA LEU A 185 3.34 17.79 1.26
C LEU A 185 2.17 16.92 0.79
N ASP A 186 1.58 17.29 -0.33
CA ASP A 186 0.64 16.42 -1.03
C ASP A 186 1.39 15.26 -1.71
N TYR A 187 0.64 14.35 -2.35
CA TYR A 187 1.20 13.18 -3.03
C TYR A 187 2.22 13.55 -4.13
N ASN A 188 2.12 14.73 -4.75
CA ASN A 188 3.11 15.21 -5.73
C ASN A 188 4.41 15.60 -5.04
N GLY A 189 4.31 16.24 -3.89
CA GLY A 189 5.47 16.67 -3.10
C GLY A 189 6.16 15.53 -2.35
N VAL A 190 5.48 14.41 -2.13
CA VAL A 190 6.05 13.27 -1.39
C VAL A 190 7.11 12.55 -2.23
N TYR A 191 6.80 12.22 -3.51
CA TYR A 191 7.72 11.48 -4.36
C TYR A 191 7.35 11.57 -5.84
N MET A 192 8.34 11.72 -6.73
CA MET A 192 8.25 11.68 -8.19
C MET A 192 7.03 12.42 -8.78
N GLU A 193 6.67 13.56 -8.21
CA GLU A 193 5.50 14.36 -8.64
C GLU A 193 4.20 13.53 -8.73
N GLY A 194 4.01 12.58 -7.79
CA GLY A 194 2.86 11.70 -7.74
C GLY A 194 2.90 10.52 -8.72
N ASN A 195 3.95 10.41 -9.52
CA ASN A 195 4.08 9.34 -10.54
C ASN A 195 4.79 8.09 -9.99
N TYR A 196 4.26 7.52 -8.94
CA TYR A 196 4.81 6.32 -8.29
C TYR A 196 3.71 5.40 -7.80
N PRO A 197 3.93 4.06 -7.81
CA PRO A 197 2.97 3.14 -7.25
C PRO A 197 2.93 3.25 -5.72
N VAL A 198 1.73 3.23 -5.15
CA VAL A 198 1.50 3.11 -3.72
C VAL A 198 0.99 1.70 -3.37
N ALA A 199 0.39 1.03 -4.34
CA ALA A 199 0.04 -0.39 -4.27
C ALA A 199 0.30 -1.09 -5.62
N VAL A 200 0.77 -2.32 -5.53
CA VAL A 200 0.99 -3.26 -6.63
C VAL A 200 0.38 -4.61 -6.28
N VAL A 201 0.19 -5.48 -7.27
CA VAL A 201 -0.20 -6.87 -7.05
C VAL A 201 1.03 -7.76 -7.15
N VAL A 202 1.26 -8.56 -6.12
CA VAL A 202 2.33 -9.56 -6.10
C VAL A 202 1.78 -10.97 -6.07
N VAL A 203 2.60 -11.93 -6.50
CA VAL A 203 2.31 -13.36 -6.43
C VAL A 203 3.54 -14.12 -5.93
N ARG A 204 3.33 -15.20 -5.17
CA ARG A 204 4.39 -16.19 -4.94
C ARG A 204 4.62 -16.98 -6.24
N ASN A 205 5.86 -17.02 -6.70
CA ASN A 205 6.21 -17.68 -7.97
C ASN A 205 5.97 -19.19 -7.92
N GLU A 206 6.06 -19.82 -6.75
CA GLU A 206 5.64 -21.20 -6.57
C GLU A 206 4.15 -21.38 -6.90
N PHE A 207 3.27 -20.51 -6.36
CA PHE A 207 1.83 -20.54 -6.64
C PHE A 207 1.51 -20.26 -8.12
N LEU A 208 2.19 -19.26 -8.71
CA LEU A 208 2.05 -18.95 -10.15
C LEU A 208 2.40 -20.15 -11.02
N LYS A 209 3.47 -20.88 -10.67
CA LYS A 209 3.92 -22.06 -11.42
C LYS A 209 2.96 -23.24 -11.28
N GLU A 210 2.39 -23.43 -10.09
CA GLU A 210 1.46 -24.54 -9.82
C GLU A 210 0.04 -24.26 -10.34
N HIS A 211 -0.38 -22.99 -10.32
CA HIS A 211 -1.75 -22.56 -10.62
C HIS A 211 -1.82 -21.36 -11.61
N PRO A 212 -1.15 -21.43 -12.78
CA PRO A 212 -1.10 -20.29 -13.71
C PRO A 212 -2.48 -19.83 -14.17
N ASP A 213 -3.42 -20.77 -14.35
CA ASP A 213 -4.78 -20.45 -14.80
C ASP A 213 -5.58 -19.69 -13.73
N LEU A 214 -5.34 -19.95 -12.44
CA LEU A 214 -5.97 -19.19 -11.36
C LEU A 214 -5.42 -17.76 -11.28
N VAL A 215 -4.10 -17.58 -11.47
CA VAL A 215 -3.48 -16.27 -11.50
C VAL A 215 -3.94 -15.45 -12.71
N LYS A 216 -4.06 -16.05 -13.88
CA LYS A 216 -4.61 -15.38 -15.08
C LYS A 216 -6.06 -14.93 -14.86
N GLU A 217 -6.89 -15.79 -14.31
CA GLU A 217 -8.29 -15.43 -14.02
C GLU A 217 -8.36 -14.34 -12.95
N PHE A 218 -7.50 -14.39 -11.92
CA PHE A 218 -7.38 -13.31 -10.93
C PHE A 218 -7.07 -11.97 -11.62
N LEU A 219 -6.05 -11.91 -12.48
CA LEU A 219 -5.66 -10.69 -13.19
C LEU A 219 -6.77 -10.16 -14.09
N LYS A 220 -7.52 -11.04 -14.76
CA LYS A 220 -8.69 -10.64 -15.54
C LYS A 220 -9.78 -10.00 -14.69
N GLN A 221 -10.04 -10.54 -13.49
CA GLN A 221 -11.01 -9.95 -12.55
C GLN A 221 -10.49 -8.63 -11.97
N HIS A 222 -9.18 -8.53 -11.70
CA HIS A 222 -8.51 -7.31 -11.28
C HIS A 222 -8.60 -6.19 -12.33
N GLU A 223 -8.36 -6.50 -13.60
CA GLU A 223 -8.53 -5.57 -14.72
C GLU A 223 -9.98 -5.10 -14.83
N ALA A 224 -10.94 -6.03 -14.82
CA ALA A 224 -12.36 -5.71 -14.86
C ALA A 224 -12.82 -4.83 -13.68
N ALA A 225 -12.28 -5.09 -12.48
CA ALA A 225 -12.54 -4.24 -11.30
C ALA A 225 -11.92 -2.85 -11.46
N THR A 226 -10.72 -2.73 -12.06
CA THR A 226 -10.08 -1.45 -12.37
C THR A 226 -10.95 -0.63 -13.34
N ASP A 227 -11.42 -1.26 -14.40
CA ASP A 227 -12.29 -0.62 -15.39
C ASP A 227 -13.60 -0.13 -14.77
N GLU A 228 -14.24 -0.96 -13.95
CA GLU A 228 -15.48 -0.62 -13.29
C GLU A 228 -15.31 0.54 -12.30
N ILE A 229 -14.26 0.53 -11.49
CA ILE A 229 -13.94 1.62 -10.56
C ILE A 229 -13.73 2.94 -11.30
N ASN A 230 -13.01 2.91 -12.42
CA ASN A 230 -12.72 4.11 -13.22
C ASN A 230 -13.95 4.63 -13.99
N GLN A 231 -14.84 3.74 -14.44
CA GLN A 231 -16.04 4.13 -15.19
C GLN A 231 -17.19 4.59 -14.29
N ASN A 232 -17.31 4.01 -13.10
CA ASN A 232 -18.42 4.21 -12.17
C ASN A 232 -17.88 4.60 -10.77
N ALA A 233 -17.00 5.60 -10.71
CA ALA A 233 -16.22 5.95 -9.52
C ALA A 233 -17.07 6.18 -8.27
N ASP A 234 -18.19 6.90 -8.37
CA ASP A 234 -19.05 7.20 -7.21
C ASP A 234 -19.74 5.96 -6.64
N GLU A 235 -20.18 5.03 -7.50
CA GLU A 235 -20.80 3.78 -7.07
C GLU A 235 -19.75 2.82 -6.50
N ALA A 236 -18.62 2.68 -7.19
CA ALA A 236 -17.51 1.86 -6.72
C ALA A 236 -16.98 2.34 -5.37
N ALA A 237 -16.85 3.66 -5.18
CA ALA A 237 -16.43 4.25 -3.92
C ALA A 237 -17.36 3.89 -2.76
N LYS A 238 -18.68 3.88 -2.96
CA LYS A 238 -19.65 3.43 -1.95
C LYS A 238 -19.49 1.96 -1.60
N ILE A 239 -19.37 1.09 -2.61
CA ILE A 239 -19.15 -0.35 -2.41
C ILE A 239 -17.87 -0.60 -1.61
N ILE A 240 -16.78 0.10 -1.94
CA ILE A 240 -15.50 0.01 -1.25
C ILE A 240 -15.61 0.50 0.20
N ASN A 241 -16.34 1.60 0.43
CA ASN A 241 -16.57 2.13 1.77
C ASN A 241 -17.40 1.18 2.65
N ASP A 242 -18.41 0.55 2.08
CA ASP A 242 -19.22 -0.46 2.78
C ASP A 242 -18.37 -1.67 3.19
N GLU A 243 -17.42 -2.09 2.34
CA GLU A 243 -16.48 -3.16 2.66
C GLU A 243 -15.48 -2.74 3.76
N ILE A 244 -14.94 -1.51 3.70
CA ILE A 244 -14.09 -0.95 4.77
C ILE A 244 -14.87 -0.91 6.09
N ASN A 245 -16.12 -0.46 6.06
CA ASN A 245 -16.98 -0.43 7.25
C ASN A 245 -17.26 -1.83 7.81
N ALA A 246 -17.53 -2.79 6.95
CA ALA A 246 -17.74 -4.18 7.36
C ALA A 246 -16.50 -4.79 8.03
N ALA A 247 -15.30 -4.41 7.54
CA ALA A 247 -14.03 -4.92 8.06
C ALA A 247 -13.56 -4.20 9.35
N THR A 248 -13.84 -2.90 9.49
CA THR A 248 -13.26 -2.04 10.53
C THR A 248 -14.28 -1.51 11.55
N GLY A 249 -15.57 -1.61 11.24
CA GLY A 249 -16.64 -0.96 12.00
C GLY A 249 -16.72 0.56 11.83
N LYS A 250 -15.96 1.14 10.88
CA LYS A 250 -15.90 2.57 10.61
C LYS A 250 -16.10 2.83 9.12
N SER A 251 -17.13 3.61 8.76
CA SER A 251 -17.31 4.13 7.40
C SER A 251 -16.64 5.49 7.26
N LEU A 252 -16.12 5.76 6.05
CA LEU A 252 -15.65 7.09 5.67
C LEU A 252 -16.84 7.97 5.30
N SER A 253 -16.77 9.25 5.61
CA SER A 253 -17.76 10.20 5.09
C SER A 253 -17.55 10.41 3.57
N GLU A 254 -18.63 10.79 2.89
CA GLU A 254 -18.60 10.93 1.44
C GLU A 254 -17.52 11.91 0.95
N ASP A 255 -17.31 13.01 1.66
CA ASP A 255 -16.28 13.99 1.34
C ASP A 255 -14.85 13.45 1.50
N ILE A 256 -14.58 12.65 2.54
CA ILE A 256 -13.28 11.97 2.70
C ILE A 256 -13.07 11.00 1.55
N LEU A 257 -14.07 10.21 1.23
CA LEU A 257 -14.01 9.20 0.19
C LEU A 257 -13.73 9.82 -1.19
N GLN A 258 -14.49 10.86 -1.56
CA GLN A 258 -14.29 11.58 -2.81
C GLN A 258 -12.89 12.22 -2.87
N THR A 259 -12.46 12.89 -1.79
CA THR A 259 -11.12 13.51 -1.75
C THR A 259 -10.02 12.47 -1.90
N ALA A 260 -10.12 11.34 -1.21
CA ALA A 260 -9.13 10.26 -1.28
C ALA A 260 -9.02 9.67 -2.70
N PHE A 261 -10.15 9.40 -3.36
CA PHE A 261 -10.13 8.89 -4.74
C PHE A 261 -9.58 9.90 -5.76
N GLN A 262 -9.78 11.21 -5.56
CA GLN A 262 -9.21 12.25 -6.43
C GLN A 262 -7.67 12.33 -6.38
N LYS A 263 -7.06 11.83 -5.30
CA LYS A 263 -5.61 11.82 -5.10
C LYS A 263 -4.95 10.52 -5.60
N LEU A 264 -5.73 9.58 -6.12
CA LEU A 264 -5.27 8.28 -6.58
C LEU A 264 -5.47 8.11 -8.09
N THR A 265 -4.55 7.40 -8.72
CA THR A 265 -4.76 6.82 -10.04
C THR A 265 -4.89 5.31 -9.88
N ILE A 266 -6.07 4.77 -10.17
CA ILE A 266 -6.35 3.33 -10.14
C ILE A 266 -6.00 2.75 -11.52
N SER A 267 -4.98 1.87 -11.57
CA SER A 267 -4.42 1.37 -12.84
C SER A 267 -3.75 0.02 -12.67
N THR A 268 -3.82 -0.82 -13.68
CA THR A 268 -3.09 -2.09 -13.77
C THR A 268 -1.64 -1.91 -14.25
N GLU A 269 -1.28 -0.72 -14.70
CA GLU A 269 0.08 -0.42 -15.16
C GLU A 269 1.08 -0.37 -14.00
N VAL A 270 2.26 -0.93 -14.22
CA VAL A 270 3.38 -0.86 -13.30
C VAL A 270 4.36 0.20 -13.79
N ASN A 271 4.54 1.28 -13.02
CA ASN A 271 5.60 2.25 -13.29
C ASN A 271 6.96 1.63 -12.92
N LYS A 272 7.60 1.01 -13.93
CA LYS A 272 8.89 0.32 -13.75
C LYS A 272 9.98 1.25 -13.26
N ASP A 273 10.06 2.46 -13.80
CA ASP A 273 11.11 3.42 -13.43
C ASP A 273 11.01 3.80 -11.95
N ALA A 274 9.79 4.00 -11.44
CA ALA A 274 9.56 4.27 -10.03
C ALA A 274 9.89 3.05 -9.14
N VAL A 275 9.58 1.83 -9.59
CA VAL A 275 9.93 0.60 -8.86
C VAL A 275 11.46 0.41 -8.82
N ASP A 276 12.15 0.65 -9.93
CA ASP A 276 13.61 0.57 -10.01
C ASP A 276 14.28 1.62 -9.10
N ASP A 277 13.72 2.84 -9.04
CA ASP A 277 14.22 3.89 -8.14
C ASP A 277 13.96 3.57 -6.67
N PHE A 278 12.78 3.05 -6.32
CA PHE A 278 12.51 2.52 -4.97
C PHE A 278 13.48 1.40 -4.58
N ALA A 279 13.84 0.53 -5.51
CA ALA A 279 14.83 -0.52 -5.27
C ALA A 279 16.23 0.07 -5.00
N ALA A 280 16.63 1.10 -5.75
CA ALA A 280 17.89 1.81 -5.54
C ALA A 280 17.94 2.49 -4.16
N ILE A 281 16.88 3.23 -3.79
CA ILE A 281 16.78 3.88 -2.49
C ILE A 281 16.71 2.83 -1.36
N SER A 282 15.99 1.72 -1.56
CA SER A 282 15.92 0.62 -0.57
C SER A 282 17.30 0.01 -0.29
N LEU A 283 18.16 -0.07 -1.31
CA LEU A 283 19.54 -0.53 -1.15
C LEU A 283 20.38 0.51 -0.39
N GLU A 284 20.25 1.79 -0.73
CA GLU A 284 20.94 2.90 -0.04
C GLU A 284 20.55 2.97 1.44
N GLN A 285 19.25 2.86 1.73
CA GLN A 285 18.69 2.91 3.06
C GLN A 285 18.78 1.56 3.82
N LYS A 286 19.43 0.55 3.22
CA LYS A 286 19.67 -0.77 3.80
C LYS A 286 18.39 -1.56 4.16
N PHE A 287 17.29 -1.31 3.45
CA PHE A 287 16.09 -2.15 3.53
C PHE A 287 16.31 -3.49 2.85
N ILE A 288 17.19 -3.50 1.85
CA ILE A 288 17.66 -4.67 1.11
C ILE A 288 19.19 -4.63 1.02
N ASP A 289 19.81 -5.79 0.80
CA ASP A 289 21.26 -5.97 0.67
C ASP A 289 21.72 -6.21 -0.78
N GLN A 290 20.78 -6.44 -1.67
CA GLN A 290 21.00 -6.61 -3.11
C GLN A 290 19.79 -6.14 -3.92
N LYS A 291 19.96 -5.98 -5.23
CA LYS A 291 18.85 -5.63 -6.12
C LYS A 291 17.84 -6.78 -6.24
N PRO A 292 16.56 -6.48 -6.53
CA PRO A 292 15.59 -7.49 -6.91
C PRO A 292 16.06 -8.31 -8.12
N SER A 293 15.46 -9.49 -8.30
CA SER A 293 15.72 -10.34 -9.49
C SER A 293 15.26 -9.65 -10.78
N ASP A 294 15.89 -10.01 -11.92
CA ASP A 294 15.58 -9.42 -13.23
C ASP A 294 14.11 -9.65 -13.67
N ASP A 295 13.48 -10.71 -13.15
CA ASP A 295 12.09 -11.10 -13.38
C ASP A 295 11.14 -10.62 -12.27
N PHE A 296 11.57 -9.67 -11.43
CA PHE A 296 10.75 -9.14 -10.34
C PHE A 296 9.41 -8.55 -10.82
N ILE A 297 9.40 -7.87 -11.97
CA ILE A 297 8.16 -7.48 -12.65
C ILE A 297 7.92 -8.49 -13.76
N THR A 298 6.89 -9.32 -13.60
CA THR A 298 6.62 -10.47 -14.47
C THR A 298 5.28 -10.31 -15.17
N GLU A 299 5.29 -10.49 -16.49
CA GLU A 299 4.08 -10.60 -17.30
C GLU A 299 3.55 -12.04 -17.24
N VAL A 300 2.32 -12.22 -16.77
CA VAL A 300 1.65 -13.53 -16.73
C VAL A 300 1.03 -13.83 -18.08
N LYS A 301 1.62 -14.78 -18.82
CA LYS A 301 1.19 -15.19 -20.18
C LYS A 301 0.14 -16.28 -20.19
#